data_0ae00a119c668c4d2c9da0434719a888
#
_entry.id   0ae00a119c668c4d2c9da0434719a888
#
_cell.length_a   1.000
_cell.length_b   1.000
_cell.length_c   1.000
_cell.angle_alpha   90.00
_cell.angle_beta   90.00
_cell.angle_gamma   90.00
#
_symmetry.space_group_name_H-M   'P 1'
#
loop_
_entity.id
_entity.type
_entity.pdbx_description
1 polymer ?
#
loop_
_entity_poly.entity_id
_entity_poly.type
_entity_poly.pdbx_seq_one_letter_code
_entity_poly.pdbx_strand_id
1 'polypeptide(L)'
;MGSELQALIHLQEYDSRLGRLEAEASRLPKRIEAIQASVAEARAAVDGIKVKVDSARKNLRVKEKDLDVVAAKRSKADAHLWEVKTNKEYSAVLVEIESIKQEKARTEEEILALMEMQERLAAEIREAEARLKTREEQGRQDEASVRQQLAAVEAELAGVRGERATLAREVLPGILTDYERILKARGGLAIVPVTTGVCGGCRVSIRPQAIQELRGATLMRCESCGRYLYWSE
;
A
#
# COMPACT_ATOMS: atom_id res chain seq x y z
N MET A 1 -11.50 -49.07 3.04
CA MET A 1 -10.89 -48.10 3.99
C MET A 1 -11.83 -47.98 5.17
N GLY A 2 -11.34 -47.94 6.43
CA GLY A 2 -12.18 -47.72 7.58
C GLY A 2 -12.91 -46.38 7.51
N SER A 3 -14.18 -46.30 7.89
CA SER A 3 -15.00 -45.07 7.80
C SER A 3 -14.36 -43.89 8.52
N GLU A 4 -13.69 -44.11 9.63
CA GLU A 4 -12.98 -43.11 10.42
C GLU A 4 -11.77 -42.52 9.69
N LEU A 5 -10.99 -43.35 8.99
CA LEU A 5 -9.84 -42.91 8.21
C LEU A 5 -10.28 -41.99 7.05
N GLN A 6 -11.36 -42.36 6.37
CA GLN A 6 -11.93 -41.51 5.30
C GLN A 6 -12.44 -40.18 5.85
N ALA A 7 -13.13 -40.19 7.00
CA ALA A 7 -13.59 -38.96 7.62
C ALA A 7 -12.44 -38.02 8.00
N LEU A 8 -11.33 -38.55 8.52
CA LEU A 8 -10.12 -37.76 8.82
C LEU A 8 -9.43 -37.20 7.56
N ILE A 9 -9.42 -37.96 6.46
CA ILE A 9 -8.87 -37.46 5.17
C ILE A 9 -9.72 -36.30 4.68
N HIS A 10 -11.03 -36.42 4.67
CA HIS A 10 -11.93 -35.35 4.25
C HIS A 10 -11.87 -34.14 5.20
N LEU A 11 -11.74 -34.35 6.53
CA LEU A 11 -11.50 -33.25 7.47
C LEU A 11 -10.21 -32.48 7.11
N GLN A 12 -9.14 -33.19 6.78
CA GLN A 12 -7.88 -32.57 6.36
C GLN A 12 -8.04 -31.77 5.06
N GLU A 13 -8.84 -32.25 4.12
CA GLU A 13 -9.13 -31.50 2.89
C GLU A 13 -9.86 -30.17 3.22
N TYR A 14 -10.89 -30.22 4.10
CA TYR A 14 -11.56 -29.02 4.57
C TYR A 14 -10.61 -28.09 5.32
N ASP A 15 -9.82 -28.59 6.27
CA ASP A 15 -8.89 -27.79 7.05
C ASP A 15 -7.81 -27.15 6.15
N SER A 16 -7.33 -27.88 5.14
CA SER A 16 -6.40 -27.36 4.15
C SER A 16 -7.01 -26.28 3.25
N ARG A 17 -8.31 -26.43 2.90
CA ARG A 17 -9.07 -25.43 2.15
C ARG A 17 -9.32 -24.19 3.01
N LEU A 18 -9.73 -24.37 4.27
CA LEU A 18 -9.90 -23.28 5.22
C LEU A 18 -8.62 -22.48 5.41
N GLY A 19 -7.49 -23.14 5.61
CA GLY A 19 -6.18 -22.46 5.75
C GLY A 19 -5.80 -21.62 4.53
N ARG A 20 -6.11 -22.09 3.31
CA ARG A 20 -5.88 -21.31 2.08
C ARG A 20 -6.80 -20.10 2.00
N LEU A 21 -8.09 -20.29 2.24
CA LEU A 21 -9.09 -19.22 2.21
C LEU A 21 -8.83 -18.17 3.31
N GLU A 22 -8.43 -18.57 4.50
CA GLU A 22 -8.06 -17.66 5.60
C GLU A 22 -6.81 -16.84 5.26
N ALA A 23 -5.82 -17.46 4.64
CA ALA A 23 -4.65 -16.74 4.15
C ALA A 23 -5.01 -15.73 3.06
N GLU A 24 -5.92 -16.08 2.15
CA GLU A 24 -6.43 -15.18 1.11
C GLU A 24 -7.25 -14.04 1.73
N ALA A 25 -8.19 -14.33 2.61
CA ALA A 25 -8.99 -13.34 3.33
C ALA A 25 -8.13 -12.35 4.10
N SER A 26 -7.00 -12.79 4.65
CA SER A 26 -6.05 -11.91 5.35
C SER A 26 -5.22 -11.02 4.43
N ARG A 27 -5.05 -11.40 3.15
CA ARG A 27 -4.26 -10.65 2.16
C ARG A 27 -5.08 -9.54 1.47
N LEU A 28 -6.37 -9.78 1.25
CA LEU A 28 -7.23 -8.86 0.51
C LEU A 28 -7.39 -7.49 1.20
N PRO A 29 -7.59 -7.36 2.53
CA PRO A 29 -7.60 -6.08 3.22
C PRO A 29 -6.32 -5.28 3.04
N LYS A 30 -5.16 -5.93 3.11
CA LYS A 30 -3.86 -5.28 2.88
C LYS A 30 -3.73 -4.73 1.46
N ARG A 31 -4.36 -5.40 0.49
CA ARG A 31 -4.40 -4.90 -0.89
C ARG A 31 -5.28 -3.65 -1.00
N ILE A 32 -6.40 -3.59 -0.27
CA ILE A 32 -7.24 -2.39 -0.18
C ILE A 32 -6.45 -1.23 0.43
N GLU A 33 -5.76 -1.46 1.55
CA GLU A 33 -4.90 -0.46 2.20
C GLU A 33 -3.82 0.08 1.24
N ALA A 34 -3.18 -0.80 0.47
CA ALA A 34 -2.18 -0.40 -0.51
C ALA A 34 -2.76 0.46 -1.64
N ILE A 35 -3.97 0.14 -2.13
CA ILE A 35 -4.69 0.95 -3.12
C ILE A 35 -4.98 2.35 -2.55
N GLN A 36 -5.55 2.40 -1.34
CA GLN A 36 -5.89 3.66 -0.67
C GLN A 36 -4.66 4.51 -0.38
N ALA A 37 -3.56 3.89 0.07
CA ALA A 37 -2.29 4.57 0.30
C ALA A 37 -1.75 5.22 -0.99
N SER A 38 -1.84 4.52 -2.13
CA SER A 38 -1.37 5.06 -3.41
C SER A 38 -2.21 6.24 -3.92
N VAL A 39 -3.51 6.25 -3.64
CA VAL A 39 -4.40 7.41 -3.94
C VAL A 39 -4.08 8.57 -3.01
N ALA A 40 -3.86 8.29 -1.71
CA ALA A 40 -3.50 9.30 -0.74
C ALA A 40 -2.16 9.97 -1.07
N GLU A 41 -1.16 9.21 -1.53
CA GLU A 41 0.13 9.72 -1.98
C GLU A 41 -0.03 10.67 -3.19
N ALA A 42 -0.81 10.26 -4.20
CA ALA A 42 -1.09 11.11 -5.35
C ALA A 42 -1.80 12.42 -4.96
N ARG A 43 -2.72 12.35 -3.97
CA ARG A 43 -3.41 13.53 -3.43
C ARG A 43 -2.44 14.45 -2.69
N ALA A 44 -1.59 13.90 -1.83
CA ALA A 44 -0.56 14.66 -1.12
C ALA A 44 0.42 15.37 -2.08
N ALA A 45 0.76 14.72 -3.20
CA ALA A 45 1.59 15.34 -4.23
C ALA A 45 0.93 16.58 -4.84
N VAL A 46 -0.38 16.52 -5.17
CA VAL A 46 -1.16 17.67 -5.66
C VAL A 46 -1.20 18.79 -4.61
N ASP A 47 -1.47 18.44 -3.35
CA ASP A 47 -1.53 19.43 -2.27
C ASP A 47 -0.17 20.10 -2.04
N GLY A 48 0.93 19.36 -2.16
CA GLY A 48 2.28 19.91 -2.11
C GLY A 48 2.56 20.92 -3.23
N ILE A 49 2.07 20.67 -4.45
CA ILE A 49 2.20 21.62 -5.56
C ILE A 49 1.32 22.87 -5.31
N LYS A 50 0.09 22.71 -4.79
CA LYS A 50 -0.78 23.83 -4.43
C LYS A 50 -0.12 24.79 -3.44
N VAL A 51 0.54 24.27 -2.43
CA VAL A 51 1.30 25.08 -1.46
C VAL A 51 2.41 25.89 -2.15
N LYS A 52 3.13 25.27 -3.11
CA LYS A 52 4.15 25.99 -3.89
C LYS A 52 3.56 27.08 -4.76
N VAL A 53 2.43 26.83 -5.41
CA VAL A 53 1.68 27.83 -6.21
C VAL A 53 1.29 29.04 -5.35
N ASP A 54 0.72 28.78 -4.17
CA ASP A 54 0.28 29.85 -3.26
C ASP A 54 1.46 30.66 -2.72
N SER A 55 2.58 29.99 -2.43
CA SER A 55 3.83 30.65 -2.03
C SER A 55 4.38 31.55 -3.15
N ALA A 56 4.46 31.02 -4.38
CA ALA A 56 4.93 31.79 -5.53
C ALA A 56 4.04 33.01 -5.80
N ARG A 57 2.72 32.86 -5.69
CA ARG A 57 1.76 33.99 -5.81
C ARG A 57 1.96 35.06 -4.73
N LYS A 58 2.19 34.65 -3.49
CA LYS A 58 2.47 35.58 -2.39
C LYS A 58 3.78 36.36 -2.64
N ASN A 59 4.82 35.65 -3.03
CA ASN A 59 6.12 36.25 -3.31
C ASN A 59 6.05 37.24 -4.51
N LEU A 60 5.33 36.90 -5.56
CA LEU A 60 5.11 37.82 -6.68
C LEU A 60 4.46 39.12 -6.22
N ARG A 61 3.37 39.05 -5.44
CA ARG A 61 2.67 40.23 -4.90
C ARG A 61 3.58 41.11 -4.02
N VAL A 62 4.50 40.49 -3.27
CA VAL A 62 5.48 41.22 -2.47
C VAL A 62 6.44 41.98 -3.38
N LYS A 63 6.98 41.30 -4.42
CA LYS A 63 7.91 41.92 -5.34
C LYS A 63 7.29 43.03 -6.22
N GLU A 64 6.01 42.88 -6.60
CA GLU A 64 5.25 43.94 -7.26
C GLU A 64 5.14 45.19 -6.37
N LYS A 65 4.89 45.01 -5.06
CA LYS A 65 4.87 46.14 -4.11
C LYS A 65 6.27 46.75 -3.90
N ASP A 66 7.33 45.93 -3.88
CA ASP A 66 8.68 46.43 -3.81
C ASP A 66 9.01 47.27 -5.04
N LEU A 67 8.57 46.87 -6.24
CA LEU A 67 8.70 47.65 -7.46
C LEU A 67 8.01 49.03 -7.39
N ASP A 68 6.80 49.06 -6.82
CA ASP A 68 6.06 50.33 -6.58
C ASP A 68 6.85 51.26 -5.63
N VAL A 69 7.46 50.71 -4.59
CA VAL A 69 8.32 51.48 -3.67
C VAL A 69 9.54 51.99 -4.34
N VAL A 70 10.22 51.18 -5.19
CA VAL A 70 11.37 51.63 -5.95
C VAL A 70 11.01 52.70 -6.98
N ALA A 71 9.85 52.59 -7.63
CA ALA A 71 9.32 53.60 -8.52
C ALA A 71 9.08 54.93 -7.79
N ALA A 72 8.50 54.88 -6.58
CA ALA A 72 8.30 56.07 -5.75
C ALA A 72 9.62 56.68 -5.29
N LYS A 73 10.63 55.88 -4.91
CA LYS A 73 12.01 56.40 -4.64
C LYS A 73 12.58 57.14 -5.84
N ARG A 74 12.43 56.55 -7.01
CA ARG A 74 12.92 57.12 -8.26
C ARG A 74 12.30 58.50 -8.55
N SER A 75 10.97 58.59 -8.43
CA SER A 75 10.23 59.84 -8.62
C SER A 75 10.68 60.95 -7.64
N LYS A 76 10.97 60.59 -6.36
CA LYS A 76 11.50 61.54 -5.38
C LYS A 76 12.92 61.99 -5.70
N ALA A 77 13.78 61.09 -6.12
CA ALA A 77 15.13 61.43 -6.50
C ALA A 77 15.19 62.30 -7.77
N ASP A 78 14.31 62.03 -8.75
CA ASP A 78 14.18 62.89 -9.96
C ASP A 78 13.66 64.27 -9.59
N ALA A 79 12.72 64.44 -8.67
CA ALA A 79 12.26 65.72 -8.16
C ALA A 79 13.40 66.46 -7.44
N HIS A 80 14.13 65.79 -6.56
CA HIS A 80 15.28 66.33 -5.84
C HIS A 80 16.40 66.84 -6.79
N LEU A 81 16.60 66.21 -7.94
CA LEU A 81 17.59 66.62 -8.96
C LEU A 81 17.33 68.08 -9.45
N TRP A 82 16.09 68.50 -9.49
CA TRP A 82 15.71 69.86 -9.88
C TRP A 82 15.85 70.90 -8.77
N GLU A 83 15.97 70.50 -7.51
CA GLU A 83 16.06 71.35 -6.34
C GLU A 83 17.51 71.67 -5.93
N VAL A 84 18.48 70.84 -6.32
CA VAL A 84 19.91 70.96 -5.94
C VAL A 84 20.58 72.17 -6.59
N LYS A 85 21.43 72.85 -5.84
CA LYS A 85 22.11 74.10 -6.29
C LYS A 85 23.62 73.95 -6.48
N THR A 86 24.23 72.90 -6.00
CA THR A 86 25.66 72.70 -6.10
C THR A 86 26.01 71.50 -6.98
N ASN A 87 27.17 71.55 -7.70
CA ASN A 87 27.64 70.44 -8.53
C ASN A 87 27.91 69.17 -7.71
N LYS A 88 28.28 69.32 -6.44
CA LYS A 88 28.52 68.18 -5.56
C LYS A 88 27.24 67.43 -5.22
N GLU A 89 26.17 68.18 -4.87
CA GLU A 89 24.83 67.61 -4.62
C GLU A 89 24.24 66.98 -5.87
N TYR A 90 24.34 67.65 -7.00
CA TYR A 90 23.92 67.16 -8.32
C TYR A 90 24.56 65.78 -8.62
N SER A 91 25.89 65.69 -8.48
CA SER A 91 26.61 64.40 -8.71
C SER A 91 26.14 63.32 -7.74
N ALA A 92 25.89 63.65 -6.48
CA ALA A 92 25.40 62.68 -5.49
C ALA A 92 23.97 62.14 -5.84
N VAL A 93 23.06 63.00 -6.26
CA VAL A 93 21.71 62.60 -6.69
C VAL A 93 21.76 61.74 -7.96
N LEU A 94 22.65 62.01 -8.88
CA LEU A 94 22.85 61.14 -10.08
C LEU A 94 23.31 59.71 -9.72
N VAL A 95 24.21 59.57 -8.74
CA VAL A 95 24.64 58.28 -8.25
C VAL A 95 23.48 57.57 -7.55
N GLU A 96 22.66 58.25 -6.77
CA GLU A 96 21.46 57.70 -6.14
C GLU A 96 20.45 57.23 -7.19
N ILE A 97 20.19 58.01 -8.21
CA ILE A 97 19.32 57.65 -9.32
C ILE A 97 19.81 56.39 -10.05
N GLU A 98 21.10 56.24 -10.30
CA GLU A 98 21.68 55.08 -10.96
C GLU A 98 21.53 53.83 -10.05
N SER A 99 21.75 53.99 -8.73
CA SER A 99 21.52 52.92 -7.75
C SER A 99 20.05 52.43 -7.73
N ILE A 100 19.08 53.39 -7.73
CA ILE A 100 17.66 53.06 -7.80
C ILE A 100 17.29 52.38 -9.11
N LYS A 101 17.89 52.75 -10.21
CA LYS A 101 17.67 52.11 -11.49
C LYS A 101 18.18 50.66 -11.52
N GLN A 102 19.31 50.38 -10.86
CA GLN A 102 19.82 49.02 -10.68
C GLN A 102 18.93 48.19 -9.75
N GLU A 103 18.45 48.82 -8.64
CA GLU A 103 17.47 48.18 -7.74
C GLU A 103 16.18 47.80 -8.50
N LYS A 104 15.68 48.72 -9.35
CA LYS A 104 14.52 48.47 -10.21
C LYS A 104 14.72 47.28 -11.14
N ALA A 105 15.83 47.29 -11.88
CA ALA A 105 16.14 46.23 -12.83
C ALA A 105 16.21 44.85 -12.16
N ARG A 106 16.85 44.76 -10.98
CA ARG A 106 16.85 43.49 -10.17
C ARG A 106 15.48 43.06 -9.74
N THR A 107 14.63 43.99 -9.26
CA THR A 107 13.28 43.66 -8.82
C THR A 107 12.42 43.20 -10.01
N GLU A 108 12.53 43.82 -11.17
CA GLU A 108 11.86 43.41 -12.40
C GLU A 108 12.31 42.00 -12.86
N GLU A 109 13.62 41.69 -12.77
CA GLU A 109 14.15 40.37 -13.07
C GLU A 109 13.60 39.27 -12.09
N GLU A 110 13.53 39.59 -10.80
CA GLU A 110 12.94 38.69 -9.80
C GLU A 110 11.43 38.44 -10.05
N ILE A 111 10.72 39.50 -10.49
CA ILE A 111 9.28 39.38 -10.87
C ILE A 111 9.15 38.45 -12.07
N LEU A 112 9.94 38.60 -13.10
CA LEU A 112 9.94 37.74 -14.29
C LEU A 112 10.21 36.29 -13.93
N ALA A 113 11.23 36.03 -13.10
CA ALA A 113 11.56 34.71 -12.63
C ALA A 113 10.41 34.04 -11.83
N LEU A 114 9.69 34.84 -11.01
CA LEU A 114 8.52 34.36 -10.27
C LEU A 114 7.31 34.08 -11.19
N MET A 115 7.13 34.87 -12.24
CA MET A 115 6.08 34.65 -13.25
C MET A 115 6.35 33.34 -14.01
N GLU A 116 7.58 33.13 -14.48
CA GLU A 116 7.98 31.88 -15.14
C GLU A 116 7.83 30.65 -14.21
N MET A 117 8.14 30.83 -12.92
CA MET A 117 7.89 29.78 -11.92
C MET A 117 6.42 29.47 -11.79
N GLN A 118 5.54 30.48 -11.75
CA GLN A 118 4.09 30.29 -11.68
C GLN A 118 3.54 29.56 -12.89
N GLU A 119 4.02 29.87 -14.09
CA GLU A 119 3.60 29.18 -15.32
C GLU A 119 4.00 27.70 -15.29
N ARG A 120 5.23 27.39 -14.86
CA ARG A 120 5.70 26.00 -14.68
C ARG A 120 4.86 25.25 -13.65
N LEU A 121 4.61 25.86 -12.47
CA LEU A 121 3.78 25.27 -11.43
C LEU A 121 2.33 25.09 -11.88
N ALA A 122 1.80 25.99 -12.73
CA ALA A 122 0.46 25.85 -13.28
C ALA A 122 0.35 24.69 -14.29
N ALA A 123 1.39 24.37 -15.00
CA ALA A 123 1.45 23.17 -15.85
C ALA A 123 1.56 21.90 -14.98
N GLU A 124 2.47 21.94 -14.01
CA GLU A 124 2.71 20.80 -13.09
C GLU A 124 1.45 20.40 -12.31
N ILE A 125 0.69 21.38 -11.80
CA ILE A 125 -0.56 21.10 -11.06
C ILE A 125 -1.63 20.48 -11.95
N ARG A 126 -1.79 20.95 -13.19
CA ARG A 126 -2.76 20.37 -14.14
C ARG A 126 -2.43 18.91 -14.43
N GLU A 127 -1.16 18.62 -14.64
CA GLU A 127 -0.71 17.24 -14.89
C GLU A 127 -0.88 16.35 -13.65
N ALA A 128 -0.53 16.86 -12.47
CA ALA A 128 -0.71 16.14 -11.21
C ALA A 128 -2.20 15.87 -10.89
N GLU A 129 -3.08 16.85 -11.13
CA GLU A 129 -4.54 16.69 -10.96
C GLU A 129 -5.12 15.68 -11.97
N ALA A 130 -4.65 15.67 -13.20
CA ALA A 130 -5.07 14.66 -14.19
C ALA A 130 -4.64 13.25 -13.77
N ARG A 131 -3.39 13.10 -13.29
CA ARG A 131 -2.89 11.82 -12.75
C ARG A 131 -3.69 11.38 -11.51
N LEU A 132 -3.98 12.29 -10.60
CA LEU A 132 -4.80 12.00 -9.41
C LEU A 132 -6.18 11.50 -9.81
N LYS A 133 -6.86 12.19 -10.73
CA LYS A 133 -8.18 11.78 -11.22
C LYS A 133 -8.17 10.35 -11.79
N THR A 134 -7.18 10.04 -12.62
CA THR A 134 -7.01 8.69 -13.18
C THR A 134 -6.75 7.67 -12.07
N ARG A 135 -5.92 8.02 -11.08
CA ARG A 135 -5.58 7.13 -9.97
C ARG A 135 -6.77 6.89 -9.04
N GLU A 136 -7.58 7.90 -8.77
CA GLU A 136 -8.81 7.79 -7.98
C GLU A 136 -9.85 6.90 -8.67
N GLU A 137 -10.02 7.06 -9.99
CA GLU A 137 -10.94 6.23 -10.77
C GLU A 137 -10.51 4.76 -10.75
N GLN A 138 -9.23 4.51 -11.04
CA GLN A 138 -8.65 3.17 -11.03
C GLN A 138 -8.69 2.55 -9.63
N GLY A 139 -8.35 3.36 -8.60
CA GLY A 139 -8.42 2.93 -7.21
C GLY A 139 -9.82 2.52 -6.76
N ARG A 140 -10.87 3.25 -7.19
CA ARG A 140 -12.27 2.88 -6.91
C ARG A 140 -12.66 1.55 -7.55
N GLN A 141 -12.27 1.33 -8.80
CA GLN A 141 -12.57 0.08 -9.53
C GLN A 141 -11.84 -1.10 -8.91
N ASP A 142 -10.55 -0.95 -8.63
CA ASP A 142 -9.72 -1.97 -8.01
C ASP A 142 -10.21 -2.30 -6.59
N GLU A 143 -10.53 -1.31 -5.78
CA GLU A 143 -11.07 -1.50 -4.43
C GLU A 143 -12.42 -2.23 -4.46
N ALA A 144 -13.33 -1.87 -5.37
CA ALA A 144 -14.60 -2.55 -5.54
C ALA A 144 -14.41 -4.02 -5.92
N SER A 145 -13.50 -4.31 -6.84
CA SER A 145 -13.15 -5.68 -7.25
C SER A 145 -12.58 -6.49 -6.09
N VAL A 146 -11.64 -5.92 -5.32
CA VAL A 146 -11.04 -6.61 -4.16
C VAL A 146 -12.06 -6.85 -3.05
N ARG A 147 -12.97 -5.90 -2.79
CA ARG A 147 -14.07 -6.08 -1.83
C ARG A 147 -15.04 -7.19 -2.25
N GLN A 148 -15.34 -7.29 -3.55
CA GLN A 148 -16.15 -8.39 -4.06
C GLN A 148 -15.45 -9.74 -3.89
N GLN A 149 -14.15 -9.82 -4.16
CA GLN A 149 -13.35 -11.03 -3.91
C GLN A 149 -13.36 -11.40 -2.42
N LEU A 150 -13.18 -10.43 -1.53
CA LEU A 150 -13.22 -10.66 -0.08
C LEU A 150 -14.56 -11.24 0.36
N ALA A 151 -15.67 -10.65 -0.07
CA ALA A 151 -17.01 -11.13 0.25
C ALA A 151 -17.25 -12.57 -0.28
N ALA A 152 -16.74 -12.91 -1.47
CA ALA A 152 -16.83 -14.25 -2.02
C ALA A 152 -16.01 -15.27 -1.20
N VAL A 153 -14.77 -14.90 -0.81
CA VAL A 153 -13.92 -15.74 0.04
C VAL A 153 -14.53 -15.94 1.42
N GLU A 154 -15.10 -14.90 2.03
CA GLU A 154 -15.78 -14.99 3.33
C GLU A 154 -17.03 -15.88 3.28
N ALA A 155 -17.82 -15.80 2.21
CA ALA A 155 -18.96 -16.68 1.99
C ALA A 155 -18.52 -18.14 1.82
N GLU A 156 -17.45 -18.39 1.05
CA GLU A 156 -16.88 -19.73 0.88
C GLU A 156 -16.32 -20.26 2.21
N LEU A 157 -15.62 -19.44 2.99
CA LEU A 157 -15.15 -19.80 4.34
C LEU A 157 -16.31 -20.24 5.24
N ALA A 158 -17.42 -19.52 5.23
CA ALA A 158 -18.58 -19.86 6.04
C ALA A 158 -19.17 -21.22 5.61
N GLY A 159 -19.28 -21.47 4.30
CA GLY A 159 -19.74 -22.74 3.75
C GLY A 159 -18.85 -23.91 4.17
N VAL A 160 -17.55 -23.80 3.91
CA VAL A 160 -16.57 -24.84 4.22
C VAL A 160 -16.48 -25.11 5.73
N ARG A 161 -16.59 -24.09 6.58
CA ARG A 161 -16.67 -24.26 8.05
C ARG A 161 -17.91 -25.04 8.46
N GLY A 162 -19.05 -24.79 7.81
CA GLY A 162 -20.29 -25.54 8.05
C GLY A 162 -20.15 -27.01 7.66
N GLU A 163 -19.62 -27.31 6.49
CA GLU A 163 -19.37 -28.68 6.00
C GLU A 163 -18.38 -29.41 6.91
N ARG A 164 -17.28 -28.76 7.27
CA ARG A 164 -16.29 -29.29 8.20
C ARG A 164 -16.91 -29.61 9.56
N ALA A 165 -17.76 -28.74 10.10
CA ALA A 165 -18.41 -28.94 11.39
C ALA A 165 -19.42 -30.10 11.35
N THR A 166 -20.09 -30.31 10.23
CA THR A 166 -20.99 -31.46 10.04
C THR A 166 -20.18 -32.74 10.01
N LEU A 167 -19.14 -32.84 9.22
CA LEU A 167 -18.29 -34.02 9.15
C LEU A 167 -17.59 -34.32 10.51
N ALA A 168 -17.18 -33.30 11.23
CA ALA A 168 -16.55 -33.47 12.54
C ALA A 168 -17.44 -34.17 13.58
N ARG A 169 -18.76 -34.07 13.44
CA ARG A 169 -19.71 -34.78 14.32
C ARG A 169 -19.77 -36.30 14.06
N GLU A 170 -19.33 -36.75 12.89
CA GLU A 170 -19.27 -38.14 12.50
C GLU A 170 -18.01 -38.85 13.01
N VAL A 171 -17.02 -38.10 13.47
CA VAL A 171 -15.75 -38.62 13.99
C VAL A 171 -15.86 -38.81 15.51
N LEU A 172 -15.29 -39.91 16.00
CA LEU A 172 -15.25 -40.19 17.45
C LEU A 172 -14.55 -39.04 18.20
N PRO A 173 -15.15 -38.55 19.33
CA PRO A 173 -14.62 -37.36 20.03
C PRO A 173 -13.16 -37.43 20.43
N GLY A 174 -12.66 -38.62 20.83
CA GLY A 174 -11.26 -38.81 21.20
C GLY A 174 -10.32 -38.68 20.00
N ILE A 175 -10.72 -39.18 18.83
CA ILE A 175 -9.95 -39.09 17.58
C ILE A 175 -9.96 -37.66 17.07
N LEU A 176 -11.09 -36.98 17.09
CA LEU A 176 -11.23 -35.58 16.67
C LEU A 176 -10.36 -34.66 17.53
N THR A 177 -10.40 -34.79 18.85
CA THR A 177 -9.58 -33.98 19.77
C THR A 177 -8.08 -34.15 19.47
N ASP A 178 -7.67 -35.36 19.20
CA ASP A 178 -6.27 -35.67 18.90
C ASP A 178 -5.86 -35.17 17.52
N TYR A 179 -6.75 -35.33 16.52
CA TYR A 179 -6.57 -34.74 15.19
C TYR A 179 -6.38 -33.22 15.26
N GLU A 180 -7.25 -32.50 15.97
CA GLU A 180 -7.16 -31.04 16.11
C GLU A 180 -5.89 -30.59 16.84
N ARG A 181 -5.46 -31.34 17.85
CA ARG A 181 -4.20 -31.13 18.54
C ARG A 181 -3.00 -31.23 17.58
N ILE A 182 -2.98 -32.26 16.73
CA ILE A 182 -1.93 -32.46 15.74
C ILE A 182 -2.00 -31.38 14.67
N LEU A 183 -3.20 -31.06 14.17
CA LEU A 183 -3.44 -30.02 13.17
C LEU A 183 -2.81 -28.69 13.59
N LYS A 184 -3.10 -28.28 14.83
CA LYS A 184 -2.54 -27.04 15.42
C LYS A 184 -1.03 -27.11 15.60
N ALA A 185 -0.50 -28.24 16.08
CA ALA A 185 0.92 -28.41 16.37
C ALA A 185 1.80 -28.58 15.12
N ARG A 186 1.20 -28.95 13.98
CA ARG A 186 1.92 -29.34 12.76
C ARG A 186 1.60 -28.48 11.53
N GLY A 187 1.20 -27.23 11.77
CA GLY A 187 1.02 -26.24 10.70
C GLY A 187 -0.13 -26.59 9.74
N GLY A 188 -1.25 -27.09 10.28
CA GLY A 188 -2.44 -27.36 9.48
C GLY A 188 -2.46 -28.74 8.78
N LEU A 189 -1.53 -29.65 9.12
CA LEU A 189 -1.47 -31.01 8.54
C LEU A 189 -1.47 -32.06 9.65
N ALA A 190 -2.61 -32.68 9.92
CA ALA A 190 -2.79 -33.73 10.94
C ALA A 190 -2.75 -35.14 10.36
N ILE A 191 -3.19 -35.34 9.12
CA ILE A 191 -3.13 -36.61 8.41
C ILE A 191 -2.41 -36.42 7.08
N VAL A 192 -1.52 -37.34 6.73
CA VAL A 192 -0.66 -37.24 5.54
C VAL A 192 -0.55 -38.60 4.82
N PRO A 193 -0.35 -38.59 3.50
CA PRO A 193 -0.12 -39.83 2.76
C PRO A 193 1.24 -40.41 3.08
N VAL A 194 1.31 -41.74 2.96
CA VAL A 194 2.58 -42.48 2.84
C VAL A 194 2.75 -42.86 1.38
N THR A 195 3.76 -42.26 0.74
CA THR A 195 4.09 -42.48 -0.65
C THR A 195 5.52 -43.03 -0.73
N THR A 196 5.75 -44.10 -1.47
CA THR A 196 7.09 -44.75 -1.58
C THR A 196 7.72 -45.10 -0.23
N GLY A 197 6.88 -45.41 0.78
CA GLY A 197 7.36 -45.82 2.10
C GLY A 197 7.86 -44.68 3.01
N VAL A 198 7.57 -43.41 2.66
CA VAL A 198 7.93 -42.23 3.45
C VAL A 198 6.72 -41.46 3.93
N CYS A 199 6.81 -40.90 5.13
CA CYS A 199 5.78 -40.00 5.67
C CYS A 199 5.71 -38.71 4.87
N GLY A 200 4.54 -38.38 4.29
CA GLY A 200 4.33 -37.16 3.52
C GLY A 200 4.46 -35.85 4.34
N GLY A 201 4.50 -35.96 5.69
CA GLY A 201 4.67 -34.80 6.56
C GLY A 201 6.10 -34.50 6.99
N CYS A 202 6.84 -35.50 7.51
CA CYS A 202 8.19 -35.29 8.03
C CYS A 202 9.28 -35.96 7.17
N ARG A 203 8.89 -36.68 6.10
CA ARG A 203 9.74 -37.37 5.16
C ARG A 203 10.64 -38.48 5.76
N VAL A 204 10.30 -38.95 6.95
CA VAL A 204 10.99 -40.11 7.57
C VAL A 204 10.44 -41.39 6.96
N SER A 205 11.31 -42.37 6.74
CA SER A 205 10.92 -43.70 6.26
C SER A 205 10.05 -44.42 7.27
N ILE A 206 8.99 -45.08 6.79
CA ILE A 206 8.07 -45.89 7.57
C ILE A 206 8.54 -47.36 7.51
N ARG A 207 8.46 -48.05 8.64
CA ARG A 207 8.86 -49.47 8.70
C ARG A 207 7.98 -50.30 7.77
N PRO A 208 8.56 -51.32 7.08
CA PRO A 208 7.82 -52.17 6.14
C PRO A 208 6.58 -52.84 6.74
N GLN A 209 6.64 -53.25 8.00
CA GLN A 209 5.50 -53.83 8.71
C GLN A 209 4.37 -52.84 8.87
N ALA A 210 4.68 -51.60 9.27
CA ALA A 210 3.67 -50.52 9.41
C ALA A 210 3.01 -50.15 8.06
N ILE A 211 3.75 -50.25 6.95
CA ILE A 211 3.20 -50.07 5.61
C ILE A 211 2.16 -51.15 5.28
N GLN A 212 2.41 -52.41 5.66
CA GLN A 212 1.41 -53.46 5.46
C GLN A 212 0.15 -53.26 6.27
N GLU A 213 0.29 -52.80 7.51
CA GLU A 213 -0.83 -52.46 8.38
C GLU A 213 -1.63 -51.26 7.82
N LEU A 214 -0.97 -50.22 7.28
CA LEU A 214 -1.63 -49.08 6.62
C LEU A 214 -2.41 -49.50 5.38
N ARG A 215 -1.93 -50.46 4.60
CA ARG A 215 -2.69 -51.02 3.47
C ARG A 215 -3.97 -51.69 3.89
N GLY A 216 -4.01 -52.24 5.11
CA GLY A 216 -5.19 -52.78 5.77
C GLY A 216 -6.18 -51.70 6.27
N ALA A 217 -5.95 -50.45 5.98
CA ALA A 217 -6.75 -49.27 6.39
C ALA A 217 -6.85 -49.08 7.92
N THR A 218 -5.81 -49.50 8.64
CA THR A 218 -5.68 -49.25 10.08
C THR A 218 -5.27 -47.82 10.34
N LEU A 219 -5.93 -47.15 11.31
CA LEU A 219 -5.57 -45.80 11.72
C LEU A 219 -4.25 -45.81 12.49
N MET A 220 -3.17 -45.33 11.89
CA MET A 220 -1.84 -45.31 12.45
C MET A 220 -1.26 -43.91 12.51
N ARG A 221 -0.23 -43.76 13.37
CA ARG A 221 0.53 -42.50 13.49
C ARG A 221 1.98 -42.67 13.10
N CYS A 222 2.55 -41.62 12.54
CA CYS A 222 3.98 -41.54 12.33
C CYS A 222 4.71 -41.44 13.68
N GLU A 223 5.63 -42.37 13.96
CA GLU A 223 6.42 -42.41 15.21
C GLU A 223 7.31 -41.18 15.40
N SER A 224 7.71 -40.55 14.30
CA SER A 224 8.57 -39.36 14.32
C SER A 224 7.82 -38.06 14.51
N CYS A 225 6.71 -37.82 13.77
CA CYS A 225 6.02 -36.51 13.80
C CYS A 225 4.63 -36.55 14.43
N GLY A 226 4.10 -37.73 14.73
CA GLY A 226 2.81 -37.94 15.38
C GLY A 226 1.58 -37.74 14.49
N ARG A 227 1.77 -37.38 13.19
CA ARG A 227 0.64 -37.25 12.26
C ARG A 227 0.00 -38.59 11.96
N TYR A 228 -1.28 -38.60 11.71
CA TYR A 228 -1.96 -39.74 11.16
C TYR A 228 -1.46 -40.04 9.75
N LEU A 229 -1.43 -41.33 9.43
CA LEU A 229 -0.94 -41.83 8.15
C LEU A 229 -2.05 -42.54 7.39
N TYR A 230 -2.06 -42.37 6.07
CA TYR A 230 -2.86 -43.19 5.18
C TYR A 230 -2.02 -43.64 3.97
N TRP A 231 -2.37 -44.78 3.44
CA TRP A 231 -1.68 -45.31 2.24
C TRP A 231 -2.25 -44.56 0.99
N SER A 232 -1.36 -44.01 0.19
CA SER A 232 -1.65 -43.48 -1.14
C SER A 232 -0.84 -44.23 -2.15
N GLU A 233 -1.49 -44.79 -3.17
CA GLU A 233 -0.84 -45.46 -4.29
C GLU A 233 -0.02 -44.48 -5.15
#